data_6f534528d72d154c6efb5ff1385fcb67
#
_entry.id   6f534528d72d154c6efb5ff1385fcb67
#
_cell.length_a   1.000
_cell.length_b   1.000
_cell.length_c   1.000
_cell.angle_alpha   90.00
_cell.angle_beta   90.00
_cell.angle_gamma   90.00
#
_symmetry.space_group_name_H-M   'P 1'
#
loop_
_entity.id
_entity.type
_entity.pdbx_description
1 polymer ?
#
loop_
_entity_poly.entity_id
_entity_poly.type
_entity_poly.pdbx_seq_one_letter_code
_entity_poly.pdbx_strand_id
1 'polypeptide(L)'
;MPLSSAAIASNISINFPSLPTPKIVKCRSFPINNNGNIGHQRAAAFMVSRSLTFATKSLSGDRNASVDVDVPFPSDYPELLDQARKATELALKDNRQLMEIEFPTAGLQSVPGDGEGGIEMTGSMQLIREFCDGFINPEKATRTRIFFPEANEVTFARESTFGGTSFKLDYLTKPSFFEDFGFFEKVKMADRVKLEDELFLVAYPYFNVNEMLVVEELYKEAVENTARKLIIFNGELDRIRSGYYPSFFYPKLAKLSTTLFPKMETVYYIHNFKGRNGGTLFRCYPGPWRVLRNVRNKYVCLHQQENMPSLKEVALDILTSA
;
A
#
# COMPACT_ATOMS: atom_id res chain seq x y z
N MET A 1 68.55 -0.06 -10.54
CA MET A 1 68.30 0.27 -9.12
C MET A 1 66.84 0.76 -9.01
N PRO A 2 65.95 0.00 -8.39
CA PRO A 2 64.58 0.46 -8.19
C PRO A 2 64.47 1.14 -6.82
N LEU A 3 63.81 2.29 -6.78
CA LEU A 3 63.42 3.02 -5.57
C LEU A 3 62.04 2.51 -5.11
N SER A 4 62.10 1.94 -3.90
CA SER A 4 60.92 1.51 -3.15
C SER A 4 60.19 2.73 -2.57
N SER A 5 58.87 2.86 -2.85
CA SER A 5 57.98 3.84 -2.21
C SER A 5 57.07 3.11 -1.24
N ALA A 6 57.29 3.27 0.04
CA ALA A 6 56.43 2.74 1.11
C ALA A 6 55.23 3.66 1.32
N ALA A 7 54.01 3.12 1.14
CA ALA A 7 52.77 3.81 1.46
C ALA A 7 52.46 3.62 2.95
N ILE A 8 52.39 4.71 3.69
CA ILE A 8 51.98 4.75 5.11
C ILE A 8 50.44 4.78 5.11
N ALA A 9 49.79 3.70 5.55
CA ALA A 9 48.37 3.67 5.84
C ALA A 9 48.13 4.23 7.25
N SER A 10 47.55 5.40 7.34
CA SER A 10 47.04 5.98 8.60
C SER A 10 45.62 5.49 8.88
N ASN A 11 45.51 4.65 9.89
CA ASN A 11 44.20 4.23 10.45
C ASN A 11 43.58 5.40 11.23
N ILE A 12 42.53 6.00 10.72
CA ILE A 12 41.69 6.95 11.46
C ILE A 12 40.54 6.14 12.06
N SER A 13 40.62 5.89 13.40
CA SER A 13 39.49 5.35 14.16
C SER A 13 38.53 6.48 14.51
N ILE A 14 37.35 6.47 13.90
CA ILE A 14 36.27 7.41 14.22
C ILE A 14 35.44 6.78 15.35
N ASN A 15 35.55 7.34 16.57
CA ASN A 15 34.68 6.99 17.70
C ASN A 15 33.34 7.70 17.54
N PHE A 16 32.27 6.95 17.35
CA PHE A 16 30.91 7.45 17.44
C PHE A 16 30.45 7.48 18.91
N PRO A 17 29.86 8.59 19.40
CA PRO A 17 29.23 8.63 20.71
C PRO A 17 27.98 7.74 20.73
N SER A 18 27.86 6.91 21.75
CA SER A 18 26.71 6.04 22.00
C SER A 18 25.47 6.87 22.33
N LEU A 19 24.38 6.63 21.58
CA LEU A 19 23.06 7.19 21.84
C LEU A 19 22.48 6.65 23.18
N PRO A 20 21.78 7.47 23.97
CA PRO A 20 21.17 7.03 25.20
C PRO A 20 19.96 6.13 24.95
N THR A 21 19.96 4.99 25.65
CA THR A 21 18.83 4.02 25.67
C THR A 21 17.57 4.66 26.25
N PRO A 22 16.37 4.45 25.66
CA PRO A 22 15.13 4.95 26.21
C PRO A 22 14.78 4.24 27.52
N LYS A 23 14.49 5.02 28.56
CA LYS A 23 14.03 4.54 29.88
C LYS A 23 12.62 3.98 29.75
N ILE A 24 12.45 2.70 30.07
CA ILE A 24 11.15 2.04 30.21
C ILE A 24 10.40 2.68 31.38
N VAL A 25 9.30 3.39 31.11
CA VAL A 25 8.36 3.88 32.12
C VAL A 25 7.44 2.72 32.49
N LYS A 26 7.59 2.18 33.70
CA LYS A 26 6.66 1.20 34.27
C LYS A 26 5.34 1.87 34.58
N CYS A 27 4.26 1.50 33.87
CA CYS A 27 2.91 1.86 34.25
C CYS A 27 2.52 1.15 35.55
N ARG A 28 2.10 1.95 36.54
CA ARG A 28 1.54 1.47 37.81
C ARG A 28 0.19 0.80 37.57
N SER A 29 0.07 -0.44 38.01
CA SER A 29 -1.19 -1.16 38.15
C SER A 29 -2.06 -0.55 39.26
N PHE A 30 -3.33 -0.25 38.95
CA PHE A 30 -4.34 0.08 39.94
C PHE A 30 -4.98 -1.21 40.51
N PRO A 31 -5.31 -1.26 41.82
CA PRO A 31 -5.90 -2.43 42.42
C PRO A 31 -7.39 -2.56 42.09
N ILE A 32 -7.78 -3.80 41.72
CA ILE A 32 -9.17 -4.20 41.54
C ILE A 32 -9.76 -4.41 42.95
N ASN A 33 -10.84 -3.71 43.24
CA ASN A 33 -11.62 -3.89 44.50
C ASN A 33 -12.77 -4.87 44.21
N ASN A 34 -12.69 -6.05 44.82
CA ASN A 34 -13.76 -7.06 44.84
C ASN A 34 -14.67 -6.79 46.09
N ASN A 35 -15.94 -6.55 45.84
CA ASN A 35 -17.06 -6.84 46.76
C ASN A 35 -18.34 -6.71 45.93
N GLY A 36 -19.19 -7.67 45.72
CA GLY A 36 -19.80 -8.59 46.64
C GLY A 36 -21.33 -8.56 46.42
N ASN A 37 -21.92 -9.71 46.22
CA ASN A 37 -23.31 -10.10 46.49
C ASN A 37 -24.39 -9.96 45.40
N ILE A 38 -24.75 -11.10 44.87
CA ILE A 38 -26.01 -11.95 45.03
C ILE A 38 -27.33 -11.24 44.66
N GLY A 39 -27.96 -11.74 43.63
CA GLY A 39 -29.36 -11.51 43.31
C GLY A 39 -29.85 -12.42 42.20
N HIS A 40 -30.39 -13.62 42.59
CA HIS A 40 -31.13 -14.50 41.69
C HIS A 40 -32.43 -13.82 41.22
N GLN A 41 -32.66 -13.75 39.93
CA GLN A 41 -34.02 -13.86 39.39
C GLN A 41 -34.01 -14.58 38.02
N ARG A 42 -34.75 -15.68 37.99
CA ARG A 42 -35.16 -16.43 36.79
C ARG A 42 -36.20 -15.61 36.02
N ALA A 43 -36.01 -15.45 34.72
CA ALA A 43 -37.13 -15.18 33.82
C ALA A 43 -36.91 -15.85 32.48
N ALA A 44 -37.99 -16.40 32.01
CA ALA A 44 -38.20 -17.44 31.01
C ALA A 44 -37.78 -17.06 29.59
N ALA A 45 -37.45 -18.10 28.83
CA ALA A 45 -37.26 -18.12 27.40
C ALA A 45 -38.50 -17.61 26.64
N PHE A 46 -38.24 -16.75 25.64
CA PHE A 46 -39.09 -16.59 24.48
C PHE A 46 -38.22 -16.68 23.22
N MET A 47 -38.29 -17.86 22.59
CA MET A 47 -37.82 -18.04 21.22
C MET A 47 -38.78 -17.29 20.29
N VAL A 48 -38.27 -16.27 19.59
CA VAL A 48 -38.90 -15.80 18.37
C VAL A 48 -37.89 -15.94 17.26
N SER A 49 -38.04 -17.02 16.51
CA SER A 49 -37.44 -17.26 15.22
C SER A 49 -37.99 -16.21 14.24
N ARG A 50 -37.21 -15.23 13.85
CA ARG A 50 -37.50 -14.38 12.68
C ARG A 50 -36.55 -14.77 11.57
N SER A 51 -37.04 -15.60 10.67
CA SER A 51 -36.49 -15.79 9.33
C SER A 51 -36.63 -14.48 8.56
N LEU A 52 -35.53 -13.81 8.33
CA LEU A 52 -35.42 -12.69 7.38
C LEU A 52 -35.23 -13.27 5.97
N THR A 53 -36.36 -13.42 5.27
CA THR A 53 -36.36 -13.60 3.82
C THR A 53 -36.01 -12.28 3.18
N PHE A 54 -34.81 -12.18 2.59
CA PHE A 54 -34.46 -11.08 1.71
C PHE A 54 -35.22 -11.24 0.39
N ALA A 55 -36.17 -10.34 0.15
CA ALA A 55 -36.85 -10.21 -1.11
C ALA A 55 -35.90 -9.58 -2.13
N THR A 56 -35.44 -10.37 -3.09
CA THR A 56 -34.78 -9.89 -4.30
C THR A 56 -35.78 -9.16 -5.16
N LYS A 57 -35.68 -7.84 -5.25
CA LYS A 57 -36.43 -7.01 -6.18
C LYS A 57 -35.68 -6.99 -7.51
N SER A 58 -36.14 -7.82 -8.45
CA SER A 58 -35.69 -7.74 -9.85
C SER A 58 -36.14 -6.40 -10.45
N LEU A 59 -35.18 -5.57 -10.82
CA LEU A 59 -35.36 -4.48 -11.77
C LEU A 59 -34.71 -4.90 -13.08
N SER A 60 -35.54 -5.25 -14.04
CA SER A 60 -35.17 -5.43 -15.44
C SER A 60 -34.86 -4.08 -16.06
N GLY A 61 -33.67 -3.95 -16.67
CA GLY A 61 -33.37 -2.82 -17.55
C GLY A 61 -31.88 -2.60 -17.74
N ASP A 62 -31.44 -3.07 -18.86
CA ASP A 62 -30.26 -2.69 -19.64
C ASP A 62 -28.88 -3.29 -19.35
N ARG A 63 -28.39 -3.83 -20.44
CA ARG A 63 -27.22 -4.66 -20.63
C ARG A 63 -25.92 -3.89 -20.43
N ASN A 64 -25.24 -4.18 -19.34
CA ASN A 64 -23.80 -4.44 -19.27
C ASN A 64 -23.64 -5.46 -18.16
N ALA A 65 -23.50 -6.73 -18.53
CA ALA A 65 -23.21 -7.79 -17.58
C ALA A 65 -21.82 -7.53 -17.01
N SER A 66 -21.74 -6.77 -15.91
CA SER A 66 -20.63 -6.87 -14.97
C SER A 66 -20.67 -8.31 -14.47
N VAL A 67 -19.71 -9.11 -14.92
CA VAL A 67 -19.45 -10.42 -14.33
C VAL A 67 -19.13 -10.13 -12.88
N ASP A 68 -20.04 -10.45 -11.98
CA ASP A 68 -19.82 -10.38 -10.54
C ASP A 68 -18.78 -11.46 -10.20
N VAL A 69 -17.51 -11.10 -10.37
CA VAL A 69 -16.39 -11.98 -10.08
C VAL A 69 -16.16 -11.89 -8.58
N ASP A 70 -16.86 -12.74 -7.83
CA ASP A 70 -16.63 -12.90 -6.40
C ASP A 70 -15.27 -13.58 -6.16
N VAL A 71 -14.19 -12.79 -6.23
CA VAL A 71 -12.83 -13.25 -5.98
C VAL A 71 -12.66 -13.48 -4.49
N PRO A 72 -12.32 -14.71 -4.02
CA PRO A 72 -12.12 -14.98 -2.60
C PRO A 72 -10.89 -14.22 -2.07
N PHE A 73 -10.83 -14.04 -0.73
CA PHE A 73 -9.62 -13.53 -0.10
C PHE A 73 -8.48 -14.54 -0.31
N PRO A 74 -7.26 -14.10 -0.70
CA PRO A 74 -6.17 -15.00 -1.04
C PRO A 74 -5.69 -15.80 0.17
N SER A 75 -5.34 -17.07 -0.07
CA SER A 75 -4.82 -17.98 0.96
C SER A 75 -3.32 -17.79 1.22
N ASP A 76 -2.58 -17.33 0.23
CA ASP A 76 -1.13 -17.12 0.24
C ASP A 76 -0.70 -16.01 -0.73
N TYR A 77 0.60 -15.68 -0.72
CA TYR A 77 1.15 -14.67 -1.63
C TYR A 77 1.13 -15.06 -3.11
N PRO A 78 1.39 -16.30 -3.52
CA PRO A 78 1.20 -16.72 -4.91
C PRO A 78 -0.21 -16.44 -5.43
N GLU A 79 -1.26 -16.77 -4.67
CA GLU A 79 -2.64 -16.47 -5.03
C GLU A 79 -2.91 -14.96 -5.05
N LEU A 80 -2.40 -14.21 -4.06
CA LEU A 80 -2.49 -12.75 -4.03
C LEU A 80 -1.92 -12.13 -5.31
N LEU A 81 -0.70 -12.53 -5.69
CA LEU A 81 -0.03 -12.01 -6.88
C LEU A 81 -0.77 -12.38 -8.16
N ASP A 82 -1.30 -13.60 -8.25
CA ASP A 82 -2.09 -14.04 -9.41
C ASP A 82 -3.40 -13.23 -9.55
N GLN A 83 -4.10 -13.00 -8.43
CA GLN A 83 -5.29 -12.15 -8.40
C GLN A 83 -4.95 -10.69 -8.79
N ALA A 84 -3.88 -10.13 -8.22
CA ALA A 84 -3.45 -8.76 -8.53
C ALA A 84 -3.06 -8.57 -10.00
N ARG A 85 -2.37 -9.56 -10.61
CA ARG A 85 -2.03 -9.55 -12.05
C ARG A 85 -3.28 -9.57 -12.93
N LYS A 86 -4.21 -10.49 -12.65
CA LYS A 86 -5.48 -10.59 -13.39
C LYS A 86 -6.31 -9.31 -13.28
N ALA A 87 -6.41 -8.75 -12.08
CA ALA A 87 -7.10 -7.49 -11.85
C ALA A 87 -6.44 -6.34 -12.63
N THR A 88 -5.11 -6.29 -12.65
CA THR A 88 -4.37 -5.27 -13.40
C THR A 88 -4.56 -5.43 -14.91
N GLU A 89 -4.56 -6.67 -15.44
CA GLU A 89 -4.85 -6.92 -16.85
C GLU A 89 -6.26 -6.45 -17.26
N LEU A 90 -7.26 -6.66 -16.40
CA LEU A 90 -8.61 -6.18 -16.62
C LEU A 90 -8.66 -4.65 -16.62
N ALA A 91 -8.03 -3.99 -15.63
CA ALA A 91 -7.96 -2.55 -15.57
C ALA A 91 -7.25 -1.93 -16.79
N LEU A 92 -6.21 -2.58 -17.30
CA LEU A 92 -5.53 -2.15 -18.54
C LEU A 92 -6.42 -2.31 -19.77
N LYS A 93 -7.20 -3.40 -19.88
CA LYS A 93 -8.20 -3.60 -20.95
C LYS A 93 -9.28 -2.52 -20.91
N ASP A 94 -9.68 -2.09 -19.71
CA ASP A 94 -10.62 -0.99 -19.48
C ASP A 94 -9.95 0.40 -19.58
N ASN A 95 -8.72 0.43 -20.11
CA ASN A 95 -7.92 1.63 -20.36
C ASN A 95 -7.65 2.50 -19.13
N ARG A 96 -7.60 1.91 -17.92
CA ARG A 96 -7.17 2.64 -16.71
C ARG A 96 -5.70 3.03 -16.84
N GLN A 97 -5.39 4.31 -16.63
CA GLN A 97 -4.03 4.84 -16.81
C GLN A 97 -3.27 4.95 -15.50
N LEU A 98 -3.95 5.28 -14.41
CA LEU A 98 -3.38 5.44 -13.08
C LEU A 98 -3.99 4.39 -12.16
N MET A 99 -3.16 3.54 -11.59
CA MET A 99 -3.60 2.38 -10.81
C MET A 99 -2.88 2.31 -9.47
N GLU A 100 -3.57 1.79 -8.46
CA GLU A 100 -3.04 1.52 -7.12
C GLU A 100 -3.13 0.04 -6.81
N ILE A 101 -2.05 -0.50 -6.25
CA ILE A 101 -1.97 -1.85 -5.69
C ILE A 101 -1.41 -1.71 -4.28
N GLU A 102 -2.16 -2.19 -3.30
CA GLU A 102 -1.79 -2.14 -1.88
C GLU A 102 -2.02 -3.50 -1.24
N PHE A 103 -0.99 -4.08 -0.63
CA PHE A 103 -1.09 -5.37 0.07
C PHE A 103 -0.07 -5.46 1.21
N PRO A 104 -0.37 -6.27 2.26
CA PRO A 104 0.53 -6.43 3.39
C PRO A 104 1.81 -7.17 2.99
N THR A 105 2.96 -6.79 3.53
CA THR A 105 4.29 -7.30 3.18
C THR A 105 4.93 -8.16 4.25
N ALA A 106 4.52 -8.01 5.49
CA ALA A 106 5.03 -8.79 6.63
C ALA A 106 4.20 -10.05 6.96
N GLY A 107 3.26 -10.42 6.08
CA GLY A 107 2.31 -11.53 6.22
C GLY A 107 0.92 -11.10 5.79
N LEU A 108 0.12 -11.98 5.19
CA LEU A 108 -1.22 -11.64 4.64
C LEU A 108 -2.16 -11.00 5.66
N GLN A 109 -1.97 -11.29 6.95
CA GLN A 109 -2.79 -10.75 8.05
C GLN A 109 -2.06 -9.64 8.83
N SER A 110 -0.87 -9.21 8.39
CA SER A 110 -0.16 -8.11 9.03
C SER A 110 -0.92 -6.80 8.84
N VAL A 111 -0.83 -5.93 9.83
CA VAL A 111 -1.40 -4.59 9.78
C VAL A 111 -0.29 -3.61 9.40
N PRO A 112 -0.57 -2.59 8.60
CA PRO A 112 0.43 -1.57 8.28
C PRO A 112 1.09 -0.99 9.53
N GLY A 113 2.43 -0.94 9.52
CA GLY A 113 3.22 -0.47 10.66
C GLY A 113 3.52 -1.51 11.75
N ASP A 114 3.17 -2.79 11.54
CA ASP A 114 3.52 -3.90 12.46
C ASP A 114 4.92 -4.44 12.26
N GLY A 115 5.49 -4.25 11.07
CA GLY A 115 6.85 -4.64 10.74
C GLY A 115 7.87 -3.58 11.11
N GLU A 116 9.15 -4.00 11.28
CA GLU A 116 10.26 -3.06 11.24
C GLU A 116 10.39 -2.54 9.81
N GLY A 117 10.50 -1.21 9.62
CA GLY A 117 10.46 -0.55 8.31
C GLY A 117 11.37 -1.17 7.23
N GLY A 118 12.54 -1.69 7.62
CA GLY A 118 13.44 -2.41 6.70
C GLY A 118 12.87 -3.74 6.20
N ILE A 119 12.10 -4.46 7.01
CA ILE A 119 11.45 -5.73 6.64
C ILE A 119 10.30 -5.45 5.67
N GLU A 120 9.50 -4.44 5.94
CA GLU A 120 8.38 -4.05 5.07
C GLU A 120 8.87 -3.59 3.70
N MET A 121 9.92 -2.79 3.65
CA MET A 121 10.53 -2.32 2.39
C MET A 121 11.09 -3.49 1.56
N THR A 122 11.85 -4.40 2.18
CA THR A 122 12.41 -5.58 1.50
C THR A 122 11.29 -6.50 1.01
N GLY A 123 10.26 -6.72 1.82
CA GLY A 123 9.06 -7.48 1.46
C GLY A 123 8.31 -6.85 0.29
N SER A 124 8.10 -5.52 0.31
CA SER A 124 7.49 -4.79 -0.80
C SER A 124 8.30 -4.95 -2.08
N MET A 125 9.61 -4.78 -2.01
CA MET A 125 10.51 -4.90 -3.18
C MET A 125 10.44 -6.30 -3.79
N GLN A 126 10.46 -7.35 -2.96
CA GLN A 126 10.36 -8.73 -3.41
C GLN A 126 9.01 -9.01 -4.07
N LEU A 127 7.90 -8.61 -3.45
CA LEU A 127 6.56 -8.82 -4.01
C LEU A 127 6.33 -8.04 -5.30
N ILE A 128 6.85 -6.81 -5.42
CA ILE A 128 6.81 -6.03 -6.67
C ILE A 128 7.61 -6.76 -7.76
N ARG A 129 8.78 -7.31 -7.42
CA ARG A 129 9.57 -8.10 -8.36
C ARG A 129 8.80 -9.33 -8.84
N GLU A 130 8.26 -10.12 -7.93
CA GLU A 130 7.47 -11.32 -8.27
C GLU A 130 6.23 -10.97 -9.09
N PHE A 131 5.54 -9.87 -8.76
CA PHE A 131 4.45 -9.36 -9.57
C PHE A 131 4.92 -9.08 -11.01
N CYS A 132 6.03 -8.37 -11.17
CA CYS A 132 6.58 -8.01 -12.48
C CYS A 132 6.96 -9.23 -13.30
N ASP A 133 7.59 -10.25 -12.70
CA ASP A 133 8.02 -11.46 -13.40
C ASP A 133 6.87 -12.26 -14.01
N GLY A 134 5.71 -12.27 -13.36
CA GLY A 134 4.52 -12.93 -13.89
C GLY A 134 3.63 -12.05 -14.77
N PHE A 135 3.85 -10.73 -14.77
CA PHE A 135 2.99 -9.77 -15.46
C PHE A 135 3.65 -9.15 -16.71
N ILE A 136 4.96 -8.92 -16.67
CA ILE A 136 5.70 -8.18 -17.69
C ILE A 136 6.67 -9.14 -18.40
N ASN A 137 6.46 -9.36 -19.69
CA ASN A 137 7.38 -10.17 -20.48
C ASN A 137 8.73 -9.45 -20.69
N PRO A 138 9.82 -10.16 -21.04
CA PRO A 138 11.16 -9.59 -21.18
C PRO A 138 11.26 -8.41 -22.16
N GLU A 139 10.47 -8.42 -23.24
CA GLU A 139 10.44 -7.33 -24.22
C GLU A 139 9.83 -6.05 -23.58
N LYS A 140 8.69 -6.18 -22.91
CA LYS A 140 8.06 -5.07 -22.21
C LYS A 140 8.89 -4.56 -21.04
N ALA A 141 9.70 -5.41 -20.39
CA ALA A 141 10.59 -5.00 -19.30
C ALA A 141 11.58 -3.91 -19.74
N THR A 142 12.07 -3.94 -20.99
CA THR A 142 12.95 -2.89 -21.54
C THR A 142 12.26 -1.53 -21.70
N ARG A 143 10.91 -1.53 -21.72
CA ARG A 143 10.05 -0.33 -21.83
C ARG A 143 9.31 -0.01 -20.54
N THR A 144 9.67 -0.71 -19.45
CA THR A 144 9.13 -0.50 -18.11
C THR A 144 10.16 0.17 -17.22
N ARG A 145 9.78 1.27 -16.59
CA ARG A 145 10.61 1.99 -15.63
C ARG A 145 10.00 1.89 -14.23
N ILE A 146 10.84 1.50 -13.27
CA ILE A 146 10.45 1.36 -11.86
C ILE A 146 11.12 2.49 -11.08
N PHE A 147 10.33 3.30 -10.41
CA PHE A 147 10.78 4.38 -9.54
C PHE A 147 10.74 3.93 -8.09
N PHE A 148 11.87 4.03 -7.44
CA PHE A 148 12.02 3.87 -5.99
C PHE A 148 12.03 5.24 -5.31
N PRO A 149 11.80 5.34 -3.99
CA PRO A 149 11.85 6.62 -3.29
C PRO A 149 13.15 7.38 -3.53
N GLU A 150 14.31 6.74 -3.31
CA GLU A 150 15.62 7.36 -3.35
C GLU A 150 16.67 6.57 -4.16
N ALA A 151 17.80 7.23 -4.44
CA ALA A 151 18.89 6.64 -5.25
C ALA A 151 19.56 5.42 -4.57
N ASN A 152 19.68 5.40 -3.25
CA ASN A 152 20.25 4.26 -2.49
C ASN A 152 19.43 3.01 -2.66
N GLU A 153 18.11 3.13 -2.73
CA GLU A 153 17.21 2.00 -2.94
C GLU A 153 17.31 1.46 -4.35
N VAL A 154 17.52 2.34 -5.34
CA VAL A 154 17.84 1.89 -6.71
C VAL A 154 19.12 1.08 -6.74
N THR A 155 20.16 1.51 -6.03
CA THR A 155 21.42 0.76 -5.93
C THR A 155 21.19 -0.60 -5.27
N PHE A 156 20.52 -0.62 -4.13
CA PHE A 156 20.17 -1.85 -3.43
C PHE A 156 19.31 -2.77 -4.30
N ALA A 157 18.30 -2.25 -5.00
CA ALA A 157 17.44 -3.02 -5.89
C ALA A 157 18.25 -3.68 -7.03
N ARG A 158 19.20 -2.97 -7.62
CA ARG A 158 20.08 -3.50 -8.69
C ARG A 158 21.02 -4.59 -8.19
N GLU A 159 21.53 -4.47 -6.98
CA GLU A 159 22.45 -5.42 -6.38
C GLU A 159 21.74 -6.65 -5.79
N SER A 160 20.42 -6.56 -5.55
CA SER A 160 19.61 -7.61 -4.93
C SER A 160 18.48 -8.09 -5.86
N THR A 161 17.26 -7.64 -5.56
CA THR A 161 16.00 -8.17 -6.10
C THR A 161 15.85 -7.99 -7.60
N PHE A 162 16.35 -6.89 -8.17
CA PHE A 162 16.25 -6.58 -9.61
C PHE A 162 17.56 -6.81 -10.39
N GLY A 163 18.55 -7.47 -9.76
CA GLY A 163 19.80 -7.83 -10.43
C GLY A 163 19.56 -8.67 -11.70
N GLY A 164 20.29 -8.33 -12.76
CA GLY A 164 20.21 -9.07 -14.04
C GLY A 164 18.92 -8.90 -14.82
N THR A 165 18.00 -8.02 -14.42
CA THR A 165 16.76 -7.75 -15.15
C THR A 165 16.93 -6.66 -16.20
N SER A 166 15.98 -6.62 -17.18
CA SER A 166 15.92 -5.58 -18.19
C SER A 166 15.11 -4.35 -17.79
N PHE A 167 14.58 -4.32 -16.55
CA PHE A 167 13.84 -3.16 -16.06
C PHE A 167 14.74 -1.92 -15.92
N LYS A 168 14.21 -0.77 -16.28
CA LYS A 168 14.86 0.51 -16.04
C LYS A 168 14.53 0.96 -14.62
N LEU A 169 15.55 1.04 -13.76
CA LEU A 169 15.38 1.48 -12.38
C LEU A 169 15.79 2.93 -12.23
N ASP A 170 14.96 3.72 -11.54
CA ASP A 170 15.18 5.14 -11.28
C ASP A 170 14.64 5.50 -9.88
N TYR A 171 14.78 6.73 -9.43
CA TYR A 171 14.34 7.20 -8.11
C TYR A 171 13.43 8.43 -8.24
N LEU A 172 12.57 8.67 -7.26
CA LEU A 172 11.66 9.81 -7.24
C LEU A 172 12.36 11.08 -6.76
N THR A 173 13.02 10.99 -5.61
CA THR A 173 13.64 12.15 -4.94
C THR A 173 15.14 11.94 -4.76
N LYS A 174 15.90 13.04 -4.71
CA LYS A 174 17.29 13.02 -4.26
C LYS A 174 17.33 13.34 -2.79
N PRO A 175 18.19 12.66 -1.99
CA PRO A 175 18.44 13.06 -0.63
C PRO A 175 18.92 14.52 -0.62
N SER A 176 18.22 15.36 0.12
CA SER A 176 18.64 16.74 0.35
C SER A 176 19.17 16.86 1.77
N PHE A 177 20.38 17.41 1.92
CA PHE A 177 20.91 17.75 3.27
C PHE A 177 20.08 18.82 3.99
N PHE A 178 19.07 19.36 3.33
CA PHE A 178 18.18 20.41 3.84
C PHE A 178 16.72 19.96 3.86
N GLU A 179 16.44 18.65 3.97
CA GLU A 179 15.07 18.11 4.02
C GLU A 179 14.23 18.78 5.11
N ASP A 180 14.82 19.05 6.28
CA ASP A 180 14.18 19.73 7.40
C ASP A 180 13.74 21.18 7.08
N PHE A 181 14.28 21.78 6.03
CA PHE A 181 13.96 23.13 5.60
C PHE A 181 13.06 23.21 4.36
N GLY A 182 12.57 22.08 3.84
CA GLY A 182 11.65 22.05 2.70
C GLY A 182 12.26 22.45 1.35
N PHE A 183 13.58 22.52 1.24
CA PHE A 183 14.27 22.73 0.00
C PHE A 183 14.62 21.40 -0.67
N PHE A 184 13.85 21.03 -1.71
CA PHE A 184 14.14 19.86 -2.53
C PHE A 184 14.80 20.28 -3.82
N GLU A 185 15.85 19.58 -4.21
CA GLU A 185 16.30 19.63 -5.58
C GLU A 185 15.26 18.90 -6.43
N LYS A 186 14.41 19.67 -7.09
CA LYS A 186 13.33 19.13 -7.92
C LYS A 186 13.94 18.43 -9.13
N VAL A 187 13.82 17.12 -9.15
CA VAL A 187 14.21 16.33 -10.32
C VAL A 187 13.15 16.55 -11.39
N LYS A 188 13.55 17.09 -12.55
CA LYS A 188 12.65 17.22 -13.70
C LYS A 188 12.33 15.83 -14.24
N MET A 189 11.05 15.43 -14.15
CA MET A 189 10.60 14.14 -14.67
C MET A 189 10.84 13.99 -16.17
N ALA A 190 10.72 15.09 -16.93
CA ALA A 190 11.02 15.12 -18.36
C ALA A 190 12.41 14.58 -18.72
N ASP A 191 13.41 14.77 -17.87
CA ASP A 191 14.78 14.31 -18.12
C ASP A 191 14.94 12.79 -17.87
N ARG A 192 14.03 12.18 -17.14
CA ARG A 192 14.08 10.78 -16.73
C ARG A 192 13.22 9.87 -17.60
N VAL A 193 12.10 10.38 -18.07
CA VAL A 193 11.19 9.62 -18.93
C VAL A 193 11.74 9.62 -20.36
N LYS A 194 11.80 8.43 -20.96
CA LYS A 194 12.24 8.25 -22.35
C LYS A 194 11.05 7.98 -23.24
N LEU A 195 11.22 8.21 -24.56
CA LEU A 195 10.14 8.04 -25.54
C LEU A 195 9.64 6.60 -25.59
N GLU A 196 10.54 5.65 -25.40
CA GLU A 196 10.23 4.21 -25.42
C GLU A 196 9.59 3.68 -24.12
N ASP A 197 9.51 4.48 -23.06
CA ASP A 197 8.86 4.05 -21.81
C ASP A 197 7.34 3.96 -22.01
N GLU A 198 6.75 2.82 -21.70
CA GLU A 198 5.32 2.54 -21.84
C GLU A 198 4.61 2.36 -20.49
N LEU A 199 5.33 1.78 -19.53
CA LEU A 199 4.81 1.47 -18.21
C LEU A 199 5.73 2.04 -17.13
N PHE A 200 5.13 2.76 -16.19
CA PHE A 200 5.78 3.23 -14.98
C PHE A 200 5.25 2.47 -13.78
N LEU A 201 6.16 2.00 -12.95
CA LEU A 201 5.85 1.44 -11.63
C LEU A 201 6.48 2.35 -10.58
N VAL A 202 5.74 2.66 -9.53
CA VAL A 202 6.23 3.43 -8.39
C VAL A 202 6.15 2.54 -7.16
N ALA A 203 7.30 2.26 -6.57
CA ALA A 203 7.43 1.38 -5.42
C ALA A 203 7.37 2.20 -4.13
N TYR A 204 6.43 1.88 -3.26
CA TYR A 204 6.25 2.36 -1.87
C TYR A 204 6.61 3.85 -1.63
N PRO A 205 5.93 4.80 -2.31
CA PRO A 205 6.24 6.24 -2.22
C PRO A 205 5.64 6.86 -0.95
N TYR A 206 6.09 6.43 0.24
CA TYR A 206 5.55 6.88 1.54
C TYR A 206 6.60 7.38 2.55
N PHE A 207 7.90 7.27 2.22
CA PHE A 207 8.97 7.70 3.12
C PHE A 207 9.03 9.21 3.26
N ASN A 208 8.84 9.92 2.15
CA ASN A 208 8.87 11.37 2.12
C ASN A 208 7.56 11.94 1.57
N VAL A 209 7.02 12.95 2.22
CA VAL A 209 5.77 13.63 1.80
C VAL A 209 5.81 14.16 0.36
N ASN A 210 7.01 14.36 -0.18
CA ASN A 210 7.18 14.91 -1.53
C ASN A 210 7.16 13.86 -2.63
N GLU A 211 7.37 12.60 -2.31
CA GLU A 211 7.38 11.51 -3.30
C GLU A 211 6.06 11.48 -4.08
N MET A 212 4.93 11.55 -3.40
CA MET A 212 3.63 11.59 -4.06
C MET A 212 3.37 12.87 -4.86
N LEU A 213 4.04 13.98 -4.53
CA LEU A 213 4.00 15.19 -5.37
C LEU A 213 4.80 14.99 -6.67
N VAL A 214 5.92 14.27 -6.61
CA VAL A 214 6.70 13.88 -7.79
C VAL A 214 5.92 12.86 -8.63
N VAL A 215 5.20 11.93 -8.00
CA VAL A 215 4.31 10.99 -8.71
C VAL A 215 3.17 11.72 -9.43
N GLU A 216 2.58 12.76 -8.83
CA GLU A 216 1.59 13.60 -9.50
C GLU A 216 2.19 14.30 -10.73
N GLU A 217 3.42 14.82 -10.62
CA GLU A 217 4.15 15.44 -11.73
C GLU A 217 4.42 14.42 -12.85
N LEU A 218 4.93 13.23 -12.50
CA LEU A 218 5.14 12.12 -13.45
C LEU A 218 3.84 11.77 -14.19
N TYR A 219 2.73 11.65 -13.45
CA TYR A 219 1.43 11.36 -14.07
C TYR A 219 1.04 12.45 -15.07
N LYS A 220 1.08 13.72 -14.68
CA LYS A 220 0.68 14.85 -15.52
C LYS A 220 1.56 15.05 -16.76
N GLU A 221 2.88 14.87 -16.60
CA GLU A 221 3.82 15.15 -17.68
C GLU A 221 4.04 13.97 -18.62
N ALA A 222 3.93 12.74 -18.13
CA ALA A 222 4.32 11.58 -18.89
C ALA A 222 3.19 10.59 -19.19
N VAL A 223 2.09 10.59 -18.43
CA VAL A 223 1.04 9.56 -18.53
C VAL A 223 -0.27 10.15 -19.02
N GLU A 224 -0.74 11.22 -18.40
CA GLU A 224 -2.02 11.86 -18.74
C GLU A 224 -2.06 12.24 -20.23
N ASN A 225 -3.16 11.90 -20.90
CA ASN A 225 -3.34 12.10 -22.35
C ASN A 225 -2.34 11.35 -23.26
N THR A 226 -1.71 10.30 -22.77
CA THR A 226 -0.84 9.40 -23.55
C THR A 226 -1.36 7.96 -23.49
N ALA A 227 -0.70 7.03 -24.19
CA ALA A 227 -0.97 5.59 -24.07
C ALA A 227 -0.29 4.94 -22.85
N ARG A 228 0.59 5.66 -22.17
CA ARG A 228 1.37 5.15 -21.04
C ARG A 228 0.52 4.87 -19.81
N LYS A 229 1.02 4.02 -18.95
CA LYS A 229 0.35 3.58 -17.73
C LYS A 229 1.25 3.80 -16.51
N LEU A 230 0.63 4.04 -15.35
CA LEU A 230 1.32 4.23 -14.08
C LEU A 230 0.65 3.37 -13.00
N ILE A 231 1.42 2.53 -12.33
CA ILE A 231 0.98 1.69 -11.22
C ILE A 231 1.76 2.09 -9.97
N ILE A 232 1.06 2.38 -8.88
CA ILE A 232 1.64 2.67 -7.57
C ILE A 232 1.47 1.44 -6.70
N PHE A 233 2.57 0.94 -6.15
CA PHE A 233 2.58 -0.19 -5.23
C PHE A 233 2.86 0.25 -3.80
N ASN A 234 2.02 -0.21 -2.86
CA ASN A 234 2.22 -0.05 -1.41
C ASN A 234 2.56 1.39 -1.02
N GLY A 235 1.76 2.32 -1.54
CA GLY A 235 1.98 3.76 -1.36
C GLY A 235 1.49 4.30 -0.02
N GLU A 236 0.81 3.48 0.80
CA GLU A 236 0.15 3.89 2.04
C GLU A 236 -0.70 5.18 1.86
N LEU A 237 -1.37 5.28 0.71
CA LEU A 237 -2.09 6.50 0.30
C LEU A 237 -3.23 6.87 1.24
N ASP A 238 -3.66 5.93 2.08
CA ASP A 238 -4.65 6.19 3.13
C ASP A 238 -4.18 7.20 4.17
N ARG A 239 -2.89 7.36 4.39
CA ARG A 239 -2.35 8.45 5.20
C ARG A 239 -2.74 9.82 4.64
N ILE A 240 -2.75 9.96 3.31
CA ILE A 240 -3.16 11.21 2.67
C ILE A 240 -4.69 11.30 2.66
N ARG A 241 -5.41 10.22 2.31
CA ARG A 241 -6.88 10.17 2.25
C ARG A 241 -7.53 10.45 3.61
N SER A 242 -6.95 9.94 4.69
CA SER A 242 -7.47 10.13 6.05
C SER A 242 -7.18 11.50 6.65
N GLY A 243 -6.37 12.34 5.97
CA GLY A 243 -5.95 13.64 6.51
C GLY A 243 -4.89 13.54 7.62
N TYR A 244 -4.14 12.44 7.69
CA TYR A 244 -3.00 12.29 8.60
C TYR A 244 -1.99 13.45 8.46
N TYR A 245 -1.83 13.98 7.25
CA TYR A 245 -1.05 15.18 6.96
C TYR A 245 -1.98 16.41 6.99
N PRO A 246 -1.95 17.25 8.03
CA PRO A 246 -2.85 18.40 8.12
C PRO A 246 -2.63 19.35 6.93
N SER A 247 -3.73 19.75 6.29
CA SER A 247 -3.70 20.60 5.08
C SER A 247 -3.05 21.96 5.30
N PHE A 248 -3.05 22.46 6.53
CA PHE A 248 -2.38 23.70 6.91
C PHE A 248 -0.85 23.61 6.73
N PHE A 249 -0.25 22.48 7.12
CA PHE A 249 1.20 22.25 6.97
C PHE A 249 1.56 21.65 5.61
N TYR A 250 0.69 20.83 5.04
CA TYR A 250 0.92 20.08 3.80
C TYR A 250 -0.15 20.36 2.73
N PRO A 251 -0.37 21.64 2.31
CA PRO A 251 -1.47 21.98 1.41
C PRO A 251 -1.35 21.33 0.03
N LYS A 252 -0.14 21.14 -0.48
CA LYS A 252 0.09 20.45 -1.77
C LYS A 252 -0.27 18.98 -1.69
N LEU A 253 0.09 18.30 -0.60
CA LEU A 253 -0.21 16.89 -0.39
C LEU A 253 -1.73 16.68 -0.21
N ALA A 254 -2.38 17.52 0.60
CA ALA A 254 -3.83 17.48 0.76
C ALA A 254 -4.58 17.68 -0.57
N LYS A 255 -4.02 18.46 -1.50
CA LYS A 255 -4.60 18.70 -2.83
C LYS A 255 -4.66 17.42 -3.68
N LEU A 256 -3.79 16.43 -3.46
CA LEU A 256 -3.81 15.16 -4.19
C LEU A 256 -5.17 14.45 -4.08
N SER A 257 -5.88 14.62 -2.96
CA SER A 257 -7.22 14.04 -2.77
C SER A 257 -8.25 14.56 -3.78
N THR A 258 -8.01 15.72 -4.38
CA THR A 258 -8.89 16.32 -5.39
C THR A 258 -8.31 16.32 -6.80
N THR A 259 -6.99 16.17 -6.96
CA THR A 259 -6.33 16.27 -8.28
C THR A 259 -5.90 14.91 -8.84
N LEU A 260 -5.31 14.05 -8.04
CA LEU A 260 -4.73 12.77 -8.47
C LEU A 260 -5.62 11.58 -8.13
N PHE A 261 -6.09 11.47 -6.88
CA PHE A 261 -6.83 10.30 -6.41
C PHE A 261 -8.16 10.05 -7.13
N PRO A 262 -8.95 11.07 -7.55
CA PRO A 262 -10.14 10.82 -8.35
C PRO A 262 -9.90 10.20 -9.74
N LYS A 263 -8.65 10.25 -10.23
CA LYS A 263 -8.22 9.65 -11.51
C LYS A 263 -7.65 8.25 -11.33
N MET A 264 -7.45 7.82 -10.08
CA MET A 264 -6.77 6.57 -9.73
C MET A 264 -7.79 5.45 -9.55
N GLU A 265 -7.50 4.32 -10.17
CA GLU A 265 -8.24 3.07 -9.94
C GLU A 265 -7.48 2.20 -8.96
N THR A 266 -8.08 1.86 -7.82
CA THR A 266 -7.52 0.88 -6.89
C THR A 266 -7.81 -0.52 -7.43
N VAL A 267 -6.79 -1.15 -7.99
CA VAL A 267 -6.93 -2.42 -8.71
C VAL A 267 -6.90 -3.61 -7.77
N TYR A 268 -6.03 -3.57 -6.78
CA TYR A 268 -5.94 -4.60 -5.76
C TYR A 268 -5.60 -3.97 -4.41
N TYR A 269 -6.32 -4.36 -3.36
CA TYR A 269 -6.17 -3.71 -2.07
C TYR A 269 -6.47 -4.66 -0.92
N ILE A 270 -5.55 -4.74 0.05
CA ILE A 270 -5.73 -5.45 1.31
C ILE A 270 -5.25 -4.54 2.45
N HIS A 271 -6.16 -4.18 3.34
CA HIS A 271 -5.85 -3.46 4.58
C HIS A 271 -6.47 -4.18 5.78
N ASN A 272 -5.62 -4.61 6.70
CA ASN A 272 -6.04 -5.35 7.88
C ASN A 272 -6.23 -4.42 9.09
N PHE A 273 -7.24 -4.71 9.90
CA PHE A 273 -7.56 -4.00 11.14
C PHE A 273 -7.32 -4.91 12.33
N LYS A 274 -6.61 -4.42 13.35
CA LYS A 274 -6.36 -5.12 14.62
C LYS A 274 -7.55 -5.07 15.57
N GLY A 275 -7.49 -5.95 16.57
CA GLY A 275 -8.37 -5.93 17.74
C GLY A 275 -9.44 -7.02 17.73
N ARG A 276 -10.28 -7.02 18.78
CA ARG A 276 -11.33 -8.01 18.99
C ARG A 276 -12.35 -8.03 17.85
N ASN A 277 -12.63 -6.86 17.30
CA ASN A 277 -13.53 -6.68 16.16
C ASN A 277 -12.71 -6.39 14.88
N GLY A 278 -11.53 -6.99 14.76
CA GLY A 278 -10.69 -6.86 13.58
C GLY A 278 -11.34 -7.41 12.32
N GLY A 279 -10.79 -7.04 11.19
CA GLY A 279 -11.25 -7.47 9.87
C GLY A 279 -10.31 -6.99 8.78
N THR A 280 -10.74 -7.10 7.55
CA THR A 280 -9.94 -6.74 6.38
C THR A 280 -10.79 -5.97 5.40
N LEU A 281 -10.32 -4.80 4.96
CA LEU A 281 -10.85 -4.14 3.77
C LEU A 281 -10.14 -4.72 2.55
N PHE A 282 -10.91 -5.26 1.62
CA PHE A 282 -10.42 -5.98 0.46
C PHE A 282 -11.08 -5.49 -0.82
N ARG A 283 -10.28 -5.35 -1.87
CA ARG A 283 -10.75 -5.13 -3.23
C ARG A 283 -9.90 -5.93 -4.23
N CYS A 284 -10.57 -6.50 -5.23
CA CYS A 284 -9.96 -7.05 -6.43
C CYS A 284 -10.78 -6.57 -7.63
N TYR A 285 -10.20 -5.72 -8.47
CA TYR A 285 -10.86 -5.15 -9.65
C TYR A 285 -11.32 -6.25 -10.63
N PRO A 286 -12.50 -6.13 -11.26
CA PRO A 286 -13.44 -5.01 -11.19
C PRO A 286 -14.45 -5.08 -10.04
N GLY A 287 -14.31 -6.06 -9.13
CA GLY A 287 -15.25 -6.27 -8.03
C GLY A 287 -15.33 -5.08 -7.06
N PRO A 288 -16.36 -5.07 -6.21
CA PRO A 288 -16.62 -4.01 -5.23
C PRO A 288 -15.63 -4.06 -4.06
N TRP A 289 -15.65 -3.02 -3.23
CA TRP A 289 -14.99 -2.99 -1.94
C TRP A 289 -15.74 -3.87 -0.95
N ARG A 290 -15.03 -4.74 -0.24
CA ARG A 290 -15.60 -5.67 0.72
C ARG A 290 -14.90 -5.55 2.08
N VAL A 291 -15.69 -5.53 3.15
CA VAL A 291 -15.19 -5.64 4.52
C VAL A 291 -15.38 -7.08 4.95
N LEU A 292 -14.29 -7.77 5.21
CA LEU A 292 -14.24 -9.18 5.52
C LEU A 292 -13.87 -9.40 6.99
N ARG A 293 -14.37 -10.48 7.59
CA ARG A 293 -13.94 -10.97 8.90
C ARG A 293 -13.57 -12.45 8.80
N ASN A 294 -12.43 -12.81 9.37
CA ASN A 294 -12.06 -14.22 9.49
C ASN A 294 -12.81 -14.85 10.68
N VAL A 295 -13.68 -15.80 10.38
CA VAL A 295 -14.45 -16.57 11.36
C VAL A 295 -14.12 -18.04 11.16
N ARG A 296 -13.39 -18.64 12.11
CA ARG A 296 -13.00 -20.07 12.05
C ARG A 296 -12.29 -20.43 10.73
N ASN A 297 -11.30 -19.64 10.36
CA ASN A 297 -10.50 -19.77 9.12
C ASN A 297 -11.32 -19.63 7.82
N LYS A 298 -12.48 -18.99 7.87
CA LYS A 298 -13.25 -18.60 6.68
C LYS A 298 -13.49 -17.10 6.70
N TYR A 299 -13.26 -16.46 5.57
CA TYR A 299 -13.59 -15.05 5.40
C TYR A 299 -15.09 -14.91 5.11
N VAL A 300 -15.75 -14.11 5.92
CA VAL A 300 -17.16 -13.75 5.77
C VAL A 300 -17.24 -12.29 5.38
N CYS A 301 -17.99 -11.97 4.33
CA CYS A 301 -18.26 -10.61 3.94
C CYS A 301 -19.28 -9.97 4.88
N LEU A 302 -18.87 -8.93 5.60
CA LEU A 302 -19.74 -8.17 6.51
C LEU A 302 -20.44 -7.02 5.79
N HIS A 303 -19.75 -6.40 4.81
CA HIS A 303 -20.24 -5.26 4.06
C HIS A 303 -19.62 -5.21 2.68
N GLN A 304 -20.36 -4.66 1.71
CA GLN A 304 -19.92 -4.50 0.33
C GLN A 304 -20.45 -3.18 -0.24
N GLN A 305 -19.59 -2.44 -0.97
CA GLN A 305 -19.99 -1.21 -1.65
C GLN A 305 -19.08 -0.90 -2.85
N GLU A 306 -19.55 -0.07 -3.78
CA GLU A 306 -18.82 0.29 -5.00
C GLU A 306 -17.67 1.26 -4.74
N ASN A 307 -17.89 2.25 -3.88
CA ASN A 307 -16.88 3.27 -3.58
C ASN A 307 -16.02 2.81 -2.39
N MET A 308 -14.77 3.25 -2.35
CA MET A 308 -13.88 2.98 -1.23
C MET A 308 -14.45 3.57 0.07
N PRO A 309 -14.75 2.74 1.10
CA PRO A 309 -15.07 3.28 2.42
C PRO A 309 -13.84 3.91 3.07
N SER A 310 -14.04 4.91 3.91
CA SER A 310 -12.92 5.40 4.72
C SER A 310 -12.48 4.36 5.74
N LEU A 311 -11.18 4.29 6.07
CA LEU A 311 -10.69 3.38 7.10
C LEU A 311 -11.37 3.62 8.45
N LYS A 312 -11.75 4.86 8.76
CA LYS A 312 -12.50 5.23 9.97
C LYS A 312 -13.90 4.61 9.96
N GLU A 313 -14.63 4.70 8.86
CA GLU A 313 -15.94 4.08 8.68
C GLU A 313 -15.86 2.56 8.84
N VAL A 314 -14.86 1.92 8.21
CA VAL A 314 -14.64 0.47 8.36
C VAL A 314 -14.38 0.11 9.82
N ALA A 315 -13.48 0.81 10.49
CA ALA A 315 -13.06 0.49 11.86
C ALA A 315 -14.13 0.77 12.91
N LEU A 316 -14.86 1.89 12.80
CA LEU A 316 -15.75 2.37 13.86
C LEU A 316 -17.23 1.99 13.63
N ASP A 317 -17.65 1.87 12.37
CA ASP A 317 -19.06 1.64 12.05
C ASP A 317 -19.29 0.21 11.57
N ILE A 318 -18.58 -0.25 10.54
CA ILE A 318 -18.85 -1.56 9.93
C ILE A 318 -18.38 -2.71 10.81
N LEU A 319 -17.10 -2.68 11.25
CA LEU A 319 -16.53 -3.76 12.06
C LEU A 319 -17.07 -3.81 13.48
N THR A 320 -17.64 -2.75 14.02
CA THR A 320 -18.22 -2.74 15.37
C THR A 320 -19.67 -3.15 15.39
N SER A 321 -20.42 -2.95 14.31
CA SER A 321 -21.84 -3.28 14.21
C SER A 321 -22.13 -4.72 13.77
N ALA A 322 -21.10 -5.48 13.35
CA ALA A 322 -21.23 -6.82 12.79
C ALA A 322 -20.89 -7.97 13.75
#